data_d16d03887f42a386dc614e746342952f
#
_entry.id   d16d03887f42a386dc614e746342952f
#
_cell.length_a   1.000
_cell.length_b   1.000
_cell.length_c   1.000
_cell.angle_alpha   90.00
_cell.angle_beta   90.00
_cell.angle_gamma   90.00
#
_symmetry.space_group_name_H-M   'P 1'
#
loop_
_entity.id
_entity.type
_entity.pdbx_description
1 polymer ?
#
loop_
_entity_poly.entity_id
_entity_poly.type
_entity_poly.pdbx_seq_one_letter_code
_entity_poly.pdbx_strand_id
1 'polypeptide(L)'
;MNPTQKQPHHGALADLTPADTLRCAARYLELHGWTQGVYYRVTHDSPFPPACAAGAIGMAAHGRCLFVPHDETAKPGVRDYTRALDALSDFLDLSGDTSCNDPLDWNDHPRRTAEQVIITLRAAADDYDWSHATEDDLEAYADACVWAEKNPTREGFLAWRAAR
;
A
#
# COMPACT_ATOMS: atom_id res chain seq x y z
N MET A 1 -21.49 -19.59 -39.92
CA MET A 1 -20.51 -18.51 -39.62
C MET A 1 -20.57 -18.28 -38.13
N ASN A 2 -19.54 -18.71 -37.38
CA ASN A 2 -19.48 -18.49 -35.94
C ASN A 2 -18.96 -17.07 -35.67
N PRO A 3 -19.61 -16.26 -34.82
CA PRO A 3 -19.07 -15.00 -34.41
C PRO A 3 -17.88 -15.27 -33.48
N THR A 4 -16.71 -14.82 -33.91
CA THR A 4 -15.48 -14.82 -33.12
C THR A 4 -15.72 -14.03 -31.84
N GLN A 5 -15.85 -14.71 -30.72
CA GLN A 5 -15.83 -14.06 -29.40
C GLN A 5 -14.46 -13.38 -29.24
N LYS A 6 -14.43 -12.06 -29.34
CA LYS A 6 -13.31 -11.28 -28.85
C LYS A 6 -13.16 -11.59 -27.35
N GLN A 7 -12.11 -12.31 -27.00
CA GLN A 7 -11.69 -12.38 -25.60
C GLN A 7 -11.46 -10.94 -25.13
N PRO A 8 -11.98 -10.58 -23.93
CA PRO A 8 -11.63 -9.30 -23.36
C PRO A 8 -10.10 -9.28 -23.20
N HIS A 9 -9.45 -8.32 -23.84
CA HIS A 9 -8.07 -8.00 -23.53
C HIS A 9 -8.04 -7.80 -22.00
N HIS A 10 -7.28 -8.62 -21.29
CA HIS A 10 -6.84 -8.29 -19.94
C HIS A 10 -6.13 -6.94 -20.10
N GLY A 11 -6.85 -5.86 -19.75
CA GLY A 11 -6.28 -4.54 -19.68
C GLY A 11 -5.01 -4.67 -18.83
N ALA A 12 -3.89 -4.12 -19.29
CA ALA A 12 -2.71 -4.04 -18.49
C ALA A 12 -3.17 -3.58 -17.09
N LEU A 13 -2.91 -4.40 -16.07
CA LEU A 13 -3.15 -3.99 -14.69
C LEU A 13 -2.47 -2.64 -14.57
N ALA A 14 -3.21 -1.59 -14.25
CA ALA A 14 -2.64 -0.28 -14.02
C ALA A 14 -1.46 -0.48 -13.06
N ASP A 15 -0.30 0.08 -13.39
CA ASP A 15 0.86 -0.02 -12.52
C ASP A 15 0.45 0.49 -11.14
N LEU A 16 0.37 -0.43 -10.16
CA LEU A 16 0.01 -0.08 -8.79
C LEU A 16 1.05 0.91 -8.26
N THR A 17 0.59 2.01 -7.71
CA THR A 17 1.47 2.92 -7.00
C THR A 17 1.86 2.32 -5.65
N PRO A 18 3.00 2.73 -5.06
CA PRO A 18 3.31 2.39 -3.67
C PRO A 18 2.18 2.73 -2.70
N ALA A 19 1.51 3.86 -2.90
CA ALA A 19 0.37 4.27 -2.09
C ALA A 19 -0.81 3.30 -2.20
N ASP A 20 -1.16 2.84 -3.41
CA ASP A 20 -2.22 1.84 -3.60
C ASP A 20 -1.87 0.53 -2.90
N THR A 21 -0.62 0.07 -3.05
CA THR A 21 -0.13 -1.15 -2.42
C THR A 21 -0.19 -1.05 -0.89
N LEU A 22 0.22 0.09 -0.31
CA LEU A 22 0.16 0.33 1.13
C LEU A 22 -1.28 0.38 1.66
N ARG A 23 -2.20 1.03 0.94
CA ARG A 23 -3.63 1.05 1.31
C ARG A 23 -4.25 -0.33 1.23
N CYS A 24 -3.93 -1.12 0.20
CA CYS A 24 -4.36 -2.51 0.10
C CYS A 24 -3.81 -3.36 1.24
N ALA A 25 -2.54 -3.17 1.62
CA ALA A 25 -1.93 -3.85 2.76
C ALA A 25 -2.62 -3.49 4.08
N ALA A 26 -2.89 -2.21 4.33
CA ALA A 26 -3.65 -1.76 5.49
C ALA A 26 -5.03 -2.42 5.55
N ARG A 27 -5.73 -2.47 4.40
CA ARG A 27 -7.04 -3.12 4.31
C ARG A 27 -6.96 -4.62 4.54
N TYR A 28 -5.91 -5.28 4.05
CA TYR A 28 -5.68 -6.69 4.32
C TYR A 28 -5.58 -6.97 5.82
N LEU A 29 -4.78 -6.17 6.56
CA LEU A 29 -4.64 -6.33 8.01
C LEU A 29 -5.95 -6.11 8.78
N GLU A 30 -6.80 -5.18 8.34
CA GLU A 30 -8.12 -4.98 8.94
C GLU A 30 -9.03 -6.19 8.79
N LEU A 31 -8.97 -6.85 7.64
CA LEU A 31 -9.85 -7.97 7.33
C LEU A 31 -9.35 -9.29 7.89
N HIS A 32 -8.04 -9.51 7.91
CA HIS A 32 -7.44 -10.82 8.17
C HIS A 32 -6.59 -10.88 9.43
N GLY A 33 -6.29 -9.71 10.02
CA GLY A 33 -5.53 -9.59 11.26
C GLY A 33 -4.03 -9.38 11.04
N TRP A 34 -3.39 -8.92 12.10
CA TRP A 34 -1.98 -8.60 12.18
C TRP A 34 -1.20 -9.61 12.99
N THR A 35 0.09 -9.78 12.71
CA THR A 35 1.01 -10.64 13.46
C THR A 35 2.41 -10.03 13.55
N GLN A 36 3.24 -10.58 14.43
CA GLN A 36 4.66 -10.24 14.61
C GLN A 36 5.54 -11.49 14.45
N GLY A 37 6.82 -11.28 14.12
CA GLY A 37 7.85 -12.32 14.07
C GLY A 37 7.80 -13.24 12.85
N VAL A 38 6.74 -13.15 12.04
CA VAL A 38 6.59 -13.96 10.82
C VAL A 38 5.84 -13.17 9.76
N TYR A 39 6.12 -13.41 8.48
CA TYR A 39 5.35 -12.77 7.39
C TYR A 39 3.86 -13.10 7.46
N TYR A 40 3.54 -14.37 7.72
CA TYR A 40 2.17 -14.88 7.81
C TYR A 40 2.04 -15.89 8.92
N ARG A 41 0.99 -15.76 9.73
CA ARG A 41 0.62 -16.78 10.71
C ARG A 41 -0.33 -17.78 10.04
N VAL A 42 0.25 -18.74 9.32
CA VAL A 42 -0.51 -19.72 8.56
C VAL A 42 -1.34 -20.60 9.51
N THR A 43 -2.63 -20.72 9.20
CA THR A 43 -3.55 -21.70 9.78
C THR A 43 -4.03 -22.62 8.67
N HIS A 44 -4.33 -23.89 8.99
CA HIS A 44 -4.72 -24.88 7.98
C HIS A 44 -5.99 -24.53 7.18
N ASP A 45 -6.79 -23.58 7.69
CA ASP A 45 -8.14 -23.35 7.20
C ASP A 45 -8.34 -21.98 6.52
N SER A 46 -7.31 -21.14 6.44
CA SER A 46 -7.46 -19.80 5.85
C SER A 46 -6.49 -19.55 4.70
N PRO A 47 -7.00 -19.24 3.49
CA PRO A 47 -6.17 -18.79 2.36
C PRO A 47 -5.60 -17.37 2.58
N PHE A 48 -6.12 -16.63 3.56
CA PHE A 48 -5.74 -15.27 3.90
C PHE A 48 -5.37 -15.19 5.39
N PRO A 49 -4.17 -15.65 5.78
CA PRO A 49 -3.75 -15.66 7.18
C PRO A 49 -3.43 -14.26 7.70
N PRO A 50 -3.45 -14.03 9.02
CA PRO A 50 -2.88 -12.84 9.62
C PRO A 50 -1.44 -12.62 9.14
N ALA A 51 -1.06 -11.35 8.88
CA ALA A 51 0.24 -11.01 8.33
C ALA A 51 0.93 -9.89 9.14
N CYS A 52 2.26 -9.79 9.06
CA CYS A 52 2.99 -8.59 9.46
C CYS A 52 2.84 -7.50 8.38
N ALA A 53 3.33 -6.29 8.63
CA ALA A 53 3.27 -5.20 7.66
C ALA A 53 3.86 -5.60 6.30
N ALA A 54 5.06 -6.17 6.28
CA ALA A 54 5.72 -6.61 5.05
C ALA A 54 4.98 -7.78 4.38
N GLY A 55 4.42 -8.71 5.14
CA GLY A 55 3.57 -9.78 4.62
C GLY A 55 2.30 -9.25 3.96
N ALA A 56 1.64 -8.26 4.56
CA ALA A 56 0.46 -7.61 4.00
C ALA A 56 0.78 -6.84 2.70
N ILE A 57 1.93 -6.14 2.65
CA ILE A 57 2.44 -5.52 1.41
C ILE A 57 2.70 -6.61 0.35
N GLY A 58 3.27 -7.75 0.74
CA GLY A 58 3.47 -8.89 -0.14
C GLY A 58 2.16 -9.44 -0.70
N MET A 59 1.11 -9.57 0.12
CA MET A 59 -0.23 -9.95 -0.35
C MET A 59 -0.82 -8.96 -1.34
N ALA A 60 -0.67 -7.65 -1.06
CA ALA A 60 -1.17 -6.60 -1.94
C ALA A 60 -0.47 -6.62 -3.31
N ALA A 61 0.86 -6.81 -3.31
CA ALA A 61 1.67 -6.77 -4.53
C ALA A 61 1.58 -8.05 -5.37
N HIS A 62 1.47 -9.23 -4.73
CA HIS A 62 1.53 -10.53 -5.42
C HIS A 62 0.17 -11.24 -5.52
N GLY A 63 -0.83 -10.82 -4.77
CA GLY A 63 -2.14 -11.49 -4.70
C GLY A 63 -2.10 -12.87 -4.01
N ARG A 64 -1.03 -13.23 -3.36
CA ARG A 64 -0.82 -14.51 -2.67
C ARG A 64 0.23 -14.43 -1.57
N CYS A 65 0.18 -15.36 -0.61
CA CYS A 65 1.21 -15.50 0.41
C CYS A 65 2.55 -15.92 -0.20
N LEU A 66 3.59 -15.12 0.03
CA LEU A 66 4.97 -15.45 -0.31
C LEU A 66 5.83 -15.27 0.94
N PHE A 67 6.52 -16.33 1.36
CA PHE A 67 7.41 -16.27 2.54
C PHE A 67 8.73 -15.55 2.25
N VAL A 68 9.01 -15.28 0.98
CA VAL A 68 10.14 -14.47 0.51
C VAL A 68 9.60 -13.51 -0.56
N PRO A 69 8.88 -12.43 -0.17
CA PRO A 69 8.20 -11.54 -1.13
C PRO A 69 9.15 -10.79 -2.09
N HIS A 70 10.42 -10.67 -1.73
CA HIS A 70 11.47 -10.05 -2.54
C HIS A 70 12.23 -11.04 -3.44
N ASP A 71 11.85 -12.31 -3.47
CA ASP A 71 12.49 -13.31 -4.34
C ASP A 71 12.19 -12.97 -5.80
N GLU A 72 13.23 -12.70 -6.58
CA GLU A 72 13.13 -12.36 -8.01
C GLU A 72 12.43 -13.42 -8.86
N THR A 73 12.36 -14.66 -8.37
CA THR A 73 11.62 -15.74 -9.05
C THR A 73 10.10 -15.56 -8.97
N ALA A 74 9.61 -14.76 -8.03
CA ALA A 74 8.19 -14.53 -7.77
C ALA A 74 7.59 -13.40 -8.64
N LYS A 75 8.07 -13.20 -9.85
CA LYS A 75 7.52 -12.22 -10.82
C LYS A 75 6.09 -12.58 -11.24
N PRO A 76 5.18 -11.61 -11.49
CA PRO A 76 5.22 -10.18 -11.23
C PRO A 76 4.91 -9.86 -9.76
N GLY A 77 5.17 -8.63 -9.32
CA GLY A 77 4.84 -8.13 -7.98
C GLY A 77 6.05 -7.75 -7.14
N VAL A 78 7.26 -8.29 -7.45
CA VAL A 78 8.50 -7.95 -6.71
C VAL A 78 8.76 -6.45 -6.76
N ARG A 79 8.62 -5.82 -7.92
CA ARG A 79 8.82 -4.38 -8.08
C ARG A 79 7.84 -3.57 -7.20
N ASP A 80 6.56 -3.94 -7.22
CA ASP A 80 5.52 -3.22 -6.49
C ASP A 80 5.68 -3.44 -4.98
N TYR A 81 6.06 -4.66 -4.57
CA TYR A 81 6.43 -4.96 -3.20
C TYR A 81 7.59 -4.10 -2.71
N THR A 82 8.71 -4.08 -3.46
CA THR A 82 9.92 -3.34 -3.08
C THR A 82 9.63 -1.85 -2.97
N ARG A 83 8.98 -1.26 -3.98
CA ARG A 83 8.62 0.17 -3.97
C ARG A 83 7.71 0.56 -2.80
N ALA A 84 6.76 -0.29 -2.45
CA ALA A 84 5.88 -0.03 -1.31
C ALA A 84 6.61 -0.19 0.04
N LEU A 85 7.53 -1.14 0.14
CA LEU A 85 8.35 -1.33 1.33
C LEU A 85 9.32 -0.14 1.51
N ASP A 86 9.94 0.33 0.42
CA ASP A 86 10.81 1.51 0.42
C ASP A 86 10.03 2.76 0.86
N ALA A 87 8.83 2.98 0.31
CA ALA A 87 7.97 4.10 0.70
C ALA A 87 7.57 4.05 2.19
N LEU A 88 7.34 2.86 2.75
CA LEU A 88 7.11 2.71 4.18
C LEU A 88 8.37 3.03 4.99
N SER A 89 9.54 2.55 4.56
CA SER A 89 10.82 2.83 5.21
C SER A 89 11.12 4.33 5.23
N ASP A 90 10.98 5.00 4.10
CA ASP A 90 11.17 6.45 3.97
C ASP A 90 10.24 7.23 4.92
N PHE A 91 8.97 6.82 5.01
CA PHE A 91 8.02 7.43 5.93
C PHE A 91 8.40 7.23 7.40
N LEU A 92 8.88 6.04 7.77
CA LEU A 92 9.33 5.75 9.14
C LEU A 92 10.55 6.60 9.52
N ASP A 93 11.49 6.80 8.60
CA ASP A 93 12.66 7.67 8.79
C ASP A 93 12.25 9.12 9.07
N LEU A 94 11.28 9.64 8.31
CA LEU A 94 10.76 10.99 8.45
C LEU A 94 9.93 11.19 9.72
N SER A 95 9.26 10.15 10.20
CA SER A 95 8.37 10.24 11.37
C SER A 95 9.09 10.38 12.71
N GLY A 96 10.43 10.24 12.71
CA GLY A 96 11.25 10.40 13.90
C GLY A 96 11.13 9.25 14.92
N ASP A 97 10.50 8.14 14.55
CA ASP A 97 10.52 6.91 15.34
C ASP A 97 11.90 6.24 15.17
N THR A 98 12.91 6.88 15.77
CA THR A 98 14.33 6.50 15.63
C THR A 98 14.66 5.12 16.18
N SER A 99 13.68 4.39 16.71
CA SER A 99 13.88 3.08 17.31
C SER A 99 14.13 2.00 16.24
N CYS A 100 13.65 2.19 15.01
CA CYS A 100 13.84 1.22 13.94
C CYS A 100 13.33 1.71 12.59
N ASN A 101 14.23 1.91 11.63
CA ASN A 101 13.90 2.35 10.27
C ASN A 101 13.54 1.17 9.35
N ASP A 102 13.91 -0.05 9.75
CA ASP A 102 13.54 -1.26 9.03
C ASP A 102 12.06 -1.59 9.31
N PRO A 103 11.21 -1.69 8.28
CA PRO A 103 9.80 -2.00 8.45
C PRO A 103 9.51 -3.31 9.18
N LEU A 104 10.41 -4.31 9.11
CA LEU A 104 10.26 -5.58 9.81
C LEU A 104 10.50 -5.41 11.30
N ASP A 105 11.63 -4.80 11.68
CA ASP A 105 11.98 -4.53 13.08
C ASP A 105 10.97 -3.56 13.70
N TRP A 106 10.53 -2.56 12.95
CA TRP A 106 9.47 -1.64 13.37
C TRP A 106 8.16 -2.37 13.66
N ASN A 107 7.73 -3.29 12.78
CA ASN A 107 6.54 -4.11 12.98
C ASN A 107 6.66 -4.98 14.23
N ASP A 108 7.85 -5.53 14.48
CA ASP A 108 8.09 -6.51 15.53
C ASP A 108 8.40 -5.88 16.91
N HIS A 109 8.39 -4.55 16.98
CA HIS A 109 8.59 -3.87 18.27
C HIS A 109 7.55 -4.32 19.30
N PRO A 110 7.96 -4.72 20.54
CA PRO A 110 7.07 -5.36 21.52
C PRO A 110 5.82 -4.56 21.93
N ARG A 111 5.85 -3.24 21.75
CA ARG A 111 4.72 -2.34 22.08
C ARG A 111 3.90 -1.94 20.86
N ARG A 112 4.18 -2.48 19.68
CA ARG A 112 3.42 -2.20 18.48
C ARG A 112 2.04 -2.83 18.57
N THR A 113 1.04 -2.17 18.00
CA THR A 113 -0.33 -2.69 17.92
C THR A 113 -0.79 -2.76 16.47
N ALA A 114 -1.77 -3.61 16.19
CA ALA A 114 -2.39 -3.73 14.86
C ALA A 114 -2.89 -2.37 14.35
N GLU A 115 -3.56 -1.60 15.23
CA GLU A 115 -4.09 -0.28 14.90
C GLU A 115 -2.98 0.69 14.46
N GLN A 116 -1.87 0.72 15.21
CA GLN A 116 -0.71 1.55 14.84
C GLN A 116 -0.15 1.17 13.47
N VAL A 117 -0.03 -0.13 13.18
CA VAL A 117 0.48 -0.61 11.88
C VAL A 117 -0.46 -0.18 10.75
N ILE A 118 -1.75 -0.37 10.90
CA ILE A 118 -2.76 -0.01 9.91
C ILE A 118 -2.76 1.51 9.65
N ILE A 119 -2.74 2.32 10.71
CA ILE A 119 -2.69 3.79 10.60
C ILE A 119 -1.40 4.23 9.91
N THR A 120 -0.26 3.64 10.26
CA THR A 120 1.04 4.00 9.68
C THR A 120 1.10 3.64 8.19
N LEU A 121 0.60 2.48 7.78
CA LEU A 121 0.54 2.12 6.35
C LEU A 121 -0.29 3.12 5.55
N ARG A 122 -1.41 3.60 6.09
CA ARG A 122 -2.23 4.63 5.45
C ARG A 122 -1.53 5.98 5.40
N ALA A 123 -0.90 6.38 6.50
CA ALA A 123 -0.17 7.64 6.56
C ALA A 123 1.02 7.66 5.60
N ALA A 124 1.74 6.55 5.46
CA ALA A 124 2.81 6.39 4.48
C ALA A 124 2.27 6.48 3.03
N ALA A 125 1.10 5.89 2.76
CA ALA A 125 0.45 6.01 1.46
C ALA A 125 0.07 7.47 1.14
N ASP A 126 -0.49 8.18 2.10
CA ASP A 126 -0.90 9.58 1.95
C ASP A 126 0.32 10.49 1.79
N ASP A 127 1.42 10.20 2.50
CA ASP A 127 2.67 10.93 2.36
C ASP A 127 3.31 10.69 0.99
N TYR A 128 3.29 9.45 0.51
CA TYR A 128 3.75 9.11 -0.84
C TYR A 128 2.95 9.87 -1.91
N ASP A 129 1.63 9.86 -1.85
CA ASP A 129 0.78 10.56 -2.81
C ASP A 129 1.01 12.07 -2.81
N TRP A 130 1.23 12.65 -1.64
CA TRP A 130 1.51 14.08 -1.52
C TRP A 130 2.90 14.44 -2.08
N SER A 131 3.93 13.69 -1.72
CA SER A 131 5.32 13.96 -2.13
C SER A 131 5.58 13.67 -3.61
N HIS A 132 4.72 12.86 -4.26
CA HIS A 132 4.78 12.51 -5.67
C HIS A 132 3.63 13.09 -6.50
N ALA A 133 2.92 14.09 -5.96
CA ALA A 133 1.91 14.82 -6.71
C ALA A 133 2.57 15.55 -7.89
N THR A 134 2.01 15.36 -9.08
CA THR A 134 2.48 16.06 -10.27
C THR A 134 1.95 17.50 -10.31
N GLU A 135 2.58 18.37 -11.09
CA GLU A 135 2.09 19.73 -11.32
C GLU A 135 0.66 19.70 -11.89
N ASP A 136 0.41 18.81 -12.86
CA ASP A 136 -0.91 18.61 -13.45
C ASP A 136 -1.97 18.19 -12.41
N ASP A 137 -1.63 17.31 -11.46
CA ASP A 137 -2.52 16.90 -10.37
C ASP A 137 -2.85 18.09 -9.45
N LEU A 138 -1.84 18.89 -9.11
CA LEU A 138 -2.01 20.06 -8.25
C LEU A 138 -2.83 21.16 -8.92
N GLU A 139 -2.61 21.42 -10.21
CA GLU A 139 -3.41 22.36 -11.00
C GLU A 139 -4.88 21.89 -11.09
N ALA A 140 -5.10 20.62 -11.45
CA ALA A 140 -6.45 20.07 -11.54
C ALA A 140 -7.18 20.09 -10.19
N TYR A 141 -6.46 19.90 -9.08
CA TYR A 141 -7.03 20.05 -7.75
C TYR A 141 -7.33 21.51 -7.41
N ALA A 142 -6.42 22.42 -7.74
CA ALA A 142 -6.65 23.86 -7.53
C ALA A 142 -7.90 24.34 -8.28
N ASP A 143 -8.07 23.95 -9.55
CA ASP A 143 -9.27 24.23 -10.34
C ASP A 143 -10.53 23.68 -9.67
N ALA A 144 -10.49 22.44 -9.18
CA ALA A 144 -11.62 21.85 -8.46
C ALA A 144 -11.96 22.63 -7.17
N CYS A 145 -10.95 23.17 -6.48
CA CYS A 145 -11.16 24.02 -5.31
C CYS A 145 -11.82 25.35 -5.67
N VAL A 146 -11.41 25.97 -6.78
CA VAL A 146 -12.04 27.22 -7.28
C VAL A 146 -13.53 26.99 -7.55
N TRP A 147 -13.88 25.90 -8.26
CA TRP A 147 -15.28 25.56 -8.54
C TRP A 147 -16.10 25.26 -7.28
N ALA A 148 -15.44 24.71 -6.24
CA ALA A 148 -16.08 24.38 -4.97
C ALA A 148 -16.04 25.53 -3.94
N GLU A 149 -15.47 26.70 -4.30
CA GLU A 149 -15.25 27.84 -3.41
C GLU A 149 -14.49 27.48 -2.11
N LYS A 150 -13.48 26.60 -2.24
CA LYS A 150 -12.65 26.10 -1.12
C LYS A 150 -11.20 26.49 -1.29
N ASN A 151 -10.50 26.64 -0.17
CA ASN A 151 -9.06 26.79 -0.19
C ASN A 151 -8.38 25.41 -0.40
N PRO A 152 -7.32 25.32 -1.22
CA PRO A 152 -6.54 24.10 -1.36
C PRO A 152 -5.85 23.73 -0.04
N THR A 153 -5.96 22.45 0.34
CA THR A 153 -5.25 21.88 1.50
C THR A 153 -4.69 20.50 1.15
N ARG A 154 -3.68 20.02 1.90
CA ARG A 154 -3.13 18.67 1.72
C ARG A 154 -4.23 17.61 1.89
N GLU A 155 -5.01 17.70 2.95
CA GLU A 155 -6.10 16.76 3.25
C GLU A 155 -7.16 16.77 2.14
N GLY A 156 -7.47 17.95 1.63
CA GLY A 156 -8.39 18.10 0.52
C GLY A 156 -7.85 17.48 -0.77
N PHE A 157 -6.56 17.64 -1.06
CA PHE A 157 -5.89 17.01 -2.19
C PHE A 157 -5.97 15.48 -2.11
N LEU A 158 -5.61 14.91 -0.96
CA LEU A 158 -5.64 13.46 -0.74
C LEU A 158 -7.06 12.89 -0.89
N ALA A 159 -8.06 13.57 -0.34
CA ALA A 159 -9.46 13.17 -0.48
C ALA A 159 -9.95 13.27 -1.94
N TRP A 160 -9.56 14.32 -2.66
CA TRP A 160 -9.89 14.51 -4.07
C TRP A 160 -9.23 13.44 -4.95
N ARG A 161 -7.96 13.11 -4.69
CA ARG A 161 -7.23 12.07 -5.41
C ARG A 161 -7.83 10.68 -5.17
N ALA A 162 -8.19 10.36 -3.94
CA ALA A 162 -8.82 9.08 -3.58
C ALA A 162 -10.21 8.87 -4.20
N ALA A 163 -10.88 9.95 -4.65
CA ALA A 163 -12.20 9.89 -5.27
C ALA A 163 -12.17 9.73 -6.81
N ARG A 164 -10.99 9.69 -7.42
CA ARG A 164 -10.78 9.58 -8.88
C ARG A 164 -10.38 8.18 -9.30
#